data_6b7aff8037d1e39ba7775ffdcd712557
#
_entry.id   6b7aff8037d1e39ba7775ffdcd712557
#
_cell.length_a   1.000
_cell.length_b   1.000
_cell.length_c   1.000
_cell.angle_alpha   90.00
_cell.angle_beta   90.00
_cell.angle_gamma   90.00
#
_symmetry.space_group_name_H-M   'P 1'
#
loop_
_entity.id
_entity.type
_entity.pdbx_description
1 polymer ?
#
loop_
_entity_poly.entity_id
_entity_poly.type
_entity_poly.pdbx_seq_one_letter_code
_entity_poly.pdbx_strand_id
1 'polypeptide(L)'
;NFYYSWCSREFVDPYRDSSGNYFTPSGDCYSVYPAPDGTAYESLRLVVFYDALQDLRACRLLADLIGKSAVDDILERHLGTLSFDNCPHSARPLLSARAAVNSAIEKALAKK
;
A
#
# COMPACT_ATOMS: atom_id res chain seq x y z
N ASN A 1 -8.89 -3.99 4.84
CA ASN A 1 -10.32 -4.19 4.70
C ASN A 1 -11.08 -2.92 5.07
N PHE A 2 -11.91 -2.42 4.17
CA PHE A 2 -12.77 -1.25 4.39
C PHE A 2 -14.17 -1.70 4.81
N TYR A 3 -14.28 -2.50 5.85
CA TYR A 3 -15.57 -3.00 6.33
C TYR A 3 -16.24 -2.00 7.28
N TYR A 4 -16.78 -0.92 6.73
CA TYR A 4 -17.58 0.01 7.51
C TYR A 4 -18.94 -0.58 7.96
N SER A 5 -19.50 -1.53 7.23
CA SER A 5 -20.76 -2.21 7.60
C SER A 5 -20.63 -3.04 8.88
N TRP A 6 -19.43 -3.37 9.26
CA TRP A 6 -19.10 -4.02 10.51
C TRP A 6 -19.42 -3.16 11.72
N CYS A 7 -19.14 -1.88 11.63
CA CYS A 7 -19.41 -0.91 12.69
C CYS A 7 -20.92 -0.59 12.87
N SER A 8 -21.80 -1.06 11.98
CA SER A 8 -23.22 -0.73 12.01
C SER A 8 -24.07 -1.64 12.91
N ARG A 9 -23.55 -2.76 13.38
CA ARG A 9 -24.30 -3.72 14.19
C ARG A 9 -24.16 -3.49 15.69
N GLU A 10 -22.96 -3.22 16.17
CA GLU A 10 -22.66 -2.88 17.55
C GLU A 10 -21.54 -1.85 17.56
N PHE A 11 -21.62 -0.87 18.47
CA PHE A 11 -20.53 0.07 18.66
C PHE A 11 -19.35 -0.68 19.30
N VAL A 12 -18.28 -0.84 18.54
CA VAL A 12 -17.01 -1.35 19.02
C VAL A 12 -16.06 -0.18 19.18
N ASP A 13 -15.58 0.04 20.39
CA ASP A 13 -14.58 1.06 20.67
C ASP A 13 -13.24 0.62 20.07
N PRO A 14 -12.74 1.26 18.98
CA PRO A 14 -11.54 0.83 18.29
C PRO A 14 -10.26 1.01 19.12
N TYR A 15 -10.32 1.79 20.20
CA TYR A 15 -9.20 1.95 21.13
C TYR A 15 -9.10 0.84 22.17
N ARG A 16 -10.20 0.12 22.41
CA ARG A 16 -10.27 -1.02 23.33
C ARG A 16 -10.21 -2.35 22.62
N ASP A 17 -10.86 -2.43 21.47
CA ASP A 17 -10.87 -3.62 20.63
C ASP A 17 -10.51 -3.27 19.19
N SER A 18 -9.26 -3.47 18.82
CA SER A 18 -8.78 -3.27 17.48
C SER A 18 -9.03 -4.46 16.54
N SER A 19 -9.65 -5.54 17.03
CA SER A 19 -9.98 -6.73 16.24
C SER A 19 -11.41 -6.72 15.67
N GLY A 20 -12.22 -5.72 16.05
CA GLY A 20 -13.62 -5.66 15.66
C GLY A 20 -14.42 -6.86 16.23
N ASN A 21 -14.34 -7.06 17.52
CA ASN A 21 -15.00 -8.15 18.25
C ASN A 21 -14.47 -9.53 17.82
N TYR A 22 -13.14 -9.68 17.80
CA TYR A 22 -12.43 -10.93 17.45
C TYR A 22 -12.67 -11.44 16.01
N PHE A 23 -13.16 -10.58 15.13
CA PHE A 23 -13.43 -10.98 13.75
C PHE A 23 -12.17 -11.04 12.87
N THR A 24 -11.22 -10.15 13.10
CA THR A 24 -9.98 -10.04 12.31
C THR A 24 -8.77 -9.88 13.23
N PRO A 25 -7.56 -10.06 12.68
CA PRO A 25 -6.36 -9.66 13.40
C PRO A 25 -6.41 -8.21 13.86
N SER A 26 -5.80 -7.94 14.99
CA SER A 26 -5.82 -6.63 15.65
C SER A 26 -5.43 -5.50 14.68
N GLY A 27 -6.31 -4.52 14.56
CA GLY A 27 -6.13 -3.34 13.73
C GLY A 27 -6.53 -3.49 12.25
N ASP A 28 -6.84 -4.68 11.78
CA ASP A 28 -7.14 -4.96 10.38
C ASP A 28 -8.45 -4.30 9.91
N CYS A 29 -9.39 -4.09 10.83
CA CYS A 29 -10.67 -3.45 10.57
C CYS A 29 -10.58 -1.93 10.38
N TYR A 30 -9.53 -1.29 10.90
CA TYR A 30 -9.51 0.16 11.04
C TYR A 30 -8.39 0.80 10.24
N SER A 31 -8.77 1.55 9.20
CA SER A 31 -7.86 2.45 8.47
C SER A 31 -7.79 3.83 9.11
N VAL A 32 -8.84 4.22 9.82
CA VAL A 32 -8.94 5.48 10.57
C VAL A 32 -9.55 5.23 11.94
N TYR A 33 -9.29 6.11 12.88
CA TYR A 33 -9.81 6.07 14.24
C TYR A 33 -10.57 7.37 14.56
N PRO A 34 -11.67 7.31 15.34
CA PRO A 34 -12.40 8.51 15.72
C PRO A 34 -11.57 9.39 16.66
N ALA A 35 -11.46 10.68 16.37
CA ALA A 35 -10.86 11.66 17.25
C ALA A 35 -11.90 12.27 18.21
N PRO A 36 -11.49 12.78 19.40
CA PRO A 36 -12.40 13.37 20.37
C PRO A 36 -13.16 14.60 19.88
N ASP A 37 -12.63 15.29 18.89
CA ASP A 37 -13.21 16.47 18.25
C ASP A 37 -14.17 16.15 17.08
N GLY A 38 -14.44 14.86 16.84
CA GLY A 38 -15.30 14.39 15.74
C GLY A 38 -14.59 14.26 14.39
N THR A 39 -13.29 14.51 14.32
CA THR A 39 -12.47 14.25 13.14
C THR A 39 -11.98 12.79 13.12
N ALA A 40 -11.10 12.45 12.17
CA ALA A 40 -10.51 11.12 12.08
C ALA A 40 -9.00 11.19 12.27
N TYR A 41 -8.47 10.28 13.07
CA TYR A 41 -7.03 10.00 13.10
C TYR A 41 -6.68 8.96 12.03
N GLU A 42 -5.71 9.28 11.21
CA GLU A 42 -5.17 8.34 10.22
C GLU A 42 -4.32 7.27 10.90
N SER A 43 -4.53 6.01 10.51
CA SER A 43 -3.65 4.94 10.92
C SER A 43 -2.41 4.86 10.02
N LEU A 44 -1.33 4.27 10.52
CA LEU A 44 -0.16 3.95 9.68
C LEU A 44 -0.53 3.06 8.48
N ARG A 45 -1.57 2.23 8.60
CA ARG A 45 -2.07 1.39 7.50
C ARG A 45 -2.61 2.23 6.36
N LEU A 46 -3.34 3.31 6.67
CA LEU A 46 -3.85 4.23 5.65
C LEU A 46 -2.70 4.93 4.92
N VAL A 47 -1.69 5.39 5.65
CA VAL A 47 -0.51 6.05 5.07
C VAL A 47 0.27 5.08 4.17
N VAL A 48 0.54 3.87 4.64
CA VAL A 48 1.23 2.82 3.85
C VAL A 48 0.41 2.43 2.60
N PHE A 49 -0.90 2.35 2.72
CA PHE A 49 -1.78 2.09 1.57
C PHE A 49 -1.73 3.23 0.55
N TYR A 50 -1.71 4.48 1.00
CA TYR A 50 -1.53 5.63 0.13
C TYR A 50 -0.20 5.56 -0.62
N ASP A 51 0.90 5.26 0.05
CA ASP A 51 2.22 5.07 -0.57
C ASP A 51 2.20 3.96 -1.62
N ALA A 52 1.55 2.83 -1.32
CA ALA A 52 1.41 1.73 -2.27
C ALA A 52 0.62 2.14 -3.54
N LEU A 53 -0.37 3.01 -3.41
CA LEU A 53 -1.08 3.58 -4.57
C LEU A 53 -0.18 4.49 -5.41
N GLN A 54 0.75 5.24 -4.80
CA GLN A 54 1.73 6.03 -5.55
C GLN A 54 2.70 5.13 -6.32
N ASP A 55 3.18 4.04 -5.70
CA ASP A 55 4.01 3.04 -6.38
C ASP A 55 3.29 2.43 -7.59
N LEU A 56 2.01 2.06 -7.42
CA LEU A 56 1.18 1.54 -8.52
C LEU A 56 1.04 2.55 -9.67
N ARG A 57 0.84 3.83 -9.36
CA ARG A 57 0.74 4.90 -10.37
C ARG A 57 2.06 5.08 -11.12
N ALA A 58 3.19 5.06 -10.41
CA ALA A 58 4.51 5.14 -11.03
C ALA A 58 4.77 3.95 -11.97
N CYS A 59 4.45 2.73 -11.52
CA CYS A 59 4.56 1.54 -12.37
C CYS A 59 3.66 1.60 -13.62
N ARG A 60 2.43 2.11 -13.49
CA ARG A 60 1.53 2.31 -14.64
C ARG A 60 2.08 3.34 -15.63
N LEU A 61 2.52 4.50 -15.12
CA LEU A 61 3.16 5.51 -15.96
C LEU A 61 4.37 4.94 -16.71
N LEU A 62 5.22 4.19 -16.03
CA LEU A 62 6.37 3.56 -16.64
C LEU A 62 5.94 2.53 -17.69
N ALA A 63 4.91 1.74 -17.43
CA ALA A 63 4.38 0.77 -18.39
C ALA A 63 3.86 1.44 -19.67
N ASP A 64 3.22 2.61 -19.54
CA ASP A 64 2.78 3.41 -20.69
C ASP A 64 3.95 3.97 -21.50
N LEU A 65 5.10 4.21 -20.86
CA LEU A 65 6.29 4.77 -21.51
C LEU A 65 7.18 3.72 -22.20
N ILE A 66 7.37 2.56 -21.57
CA ILE A 66 8.35 1.55 -22.02
C ILE A 66 7.80 0.12 -22.13
N GLY A 67 6.51 -0.07 -21.84
CA GLY A 67 5.84 -1.37 -21.88
C GLY A 67 5.84 -2.11 -20.53
N LYS A 68 4.79 -2.92 -20.32
CA LYS A 68 4.57 -3.66 -19.07
C LYS A 68 5.69 -4.66 -18.74
N SER A 69 6.17 -5.41 -19.75
CA SER A 69 7.23 -6.41 -19.54
C SER A 69 8.49 -5.81 -18.94
N ALA A 70 8.90 -4.61 -19.41
CA ALA A 70 10.08 -3.93 -18.88
C ALA A 70 9.89 -3.48 -17.41
N VAL A 71 8.67 -3.15 -17.01
CA VAL A 71 8.35 -2.85 -15.61
C VAL A 71 8.41 -4.12 -14.75
N ASP A 72 7.83 -5.22 -15.24
CA ASP A 72 7.85 -6.50 -14.55
C ASP A 72 9.31 -6.97 -14.32
N ASP A 73 10.18 -6.84 -15.33
CA ASP A 73 11.62 -7.15 -15.22
C ASP A 73 12.34 -6.29 -14.16
N ILE A 74 11.99 -5.01 -14.06
CA ILE A 74 12.54 -4.12 -13.01
C ILE A 74 12.08 -4.58 -11.63
N LEU A 75 10.79 -4.83 -11.46
CA LEU A 75 10.23 -5.26 -10.18
C LEU A 75 10.80 -6.61 -9.73
N GLU A 76 10.86 -7.59 -10.64
CA GLU A 76 11.37 -8.93 -10.33
C GLU A 76 12.85 -8.89 -9.94
N ARG A 77 13.65 -8.05 -10.59
CA ARG A 77 15.08 -7.87 -10.27
C ARG A 77 15.31 -7.36 -8.83
N HIS A 78 14.45 -6.49 -8.34
CA HIS A 78 14.60 -5.85 -7.03
C HIS A 78 13.83 -6.55 -5.91
N LEU A 79 12.68 -7.13 -6.23
CA LEU A 79 11.75 -7.74 -5.26
C LEU A 79 11.74 -9.26 -5.31
N GLY A 80 12.32 -9.87 -6.37
CA GLY A 80 12.19 -11.29 -6.66
C GLY A 80 10.82 -11.65 -7.21
N THR A 81 10.55 -12.93 -7.37
CA THR A 81 9.24 -13.41 -7.80
C THR A 81 8.22 -13.18 -6.70
N LEU A 82 7.29 -12.25 -6.95
CA LEU A 82 6.23 -11.91 -6.02
C LEU A 82 5.05 -12.86 -6.17
N SER A 83 4.51 -13.33 -5.04
CA SER A 83 3.24 -14.04 -4.98
C SER A 83 2.44 -13.53 -3.77
N PHE A 84 1.21 -14.02 -3.62
CA PHE A 84 0.35 -13.59 -2.51
C PHE A 84 0.95 -13.91 -1.13
N ASP A 85 1.70 -14.99 -1.05
CA ASP A 85 2.34 -15.52 0.17
C ASP A 85 3.86 -15.28 0.22
N ASN A 86 4.44 -14.70 -0.84
CA ASN A 86 5.87 -14.44 -0.93
C ASN A 86 6.13 -13.00 -1.34
N CYS A 87 6.51 -12.19 -0.37
CA CYS A 87 6.93 -10.81 -0.58
C CYS A 87 8.07 -10.43 0.38
N PRO A 88 8.91 -9.46 0.03
CA PRO A 88 9.96 -8.98 0.93
C PRO A 88 9.39 -8.40 2.23
N HIS A 89 9.93 -8.83 3.39
CA HIS A 89 9.53 -8.34 4.70
C HIS A 89 10.41 -7.16 5.20
N SER A 90 11.22 -6.57 4.34
CA SER A 90 12.06 -5.42 4.69
C SER A 90 11.84 -4.25 3.73
N ALA A 91 12.07 -3.04 4.22
CA ALA A 91 11.90 -1.82 3.42
C ALA A 91 12.94 -1.68 2.29
N ARG A 92 14.14 -2.24 2.47
CA ARG A 92 15.28 -2.04 1.55
C ARG A 92 14.98 -2.46 0.10
N PRO A 93 14.48 -3.67 -0.20
CA PRO A 93 14.12 -4.06 -1.57
C PRO A 93 13.05 -3.16 -2.18
N LEU A 94 12.03 -2.78 -1.39
CA LEU A 94 10.96 -1.90 -1.83
C LEU A 94 11.48 -0.52 -2.23
N LEU A 95 12.33 0.09 -1.39
CA LEU A 95 12.95 1.39 -1.68
C LEU A 95 13.85 1.32 -2.90
N SER A 96 14.57 0.21 -3.08
CA SER A 96 15.40 -0.03 -4.28
C SER A 96 14.55 -0.13 -5.54
N ALA A 97 13.41 -0.84 -5.49
CA ALA A 97 12.47 -0.93 -6.60
C ALA A 97 11.88 0.45 -6.96
N ARG A 98 11.44 1.23 -5.97
CA ARG A 98 10.96 2.62 -6.16
C ARG A 98 12.00 3.49 -6.88
N ALA A 99 13.24 3.46 -6.40
CA ALA A 99 14.33 4.23 -7.00
C ALA A 99 14.57 3.81 -8.47
N ALA A 100 14.54 2.51 -8.76
CA ALA A 100 14.72 1.99 -10.11
C ALA A 100 13.57 2.40 -11.04
N VAL A 101 12.32 2.32 -10.60
CA VAL A 101 11.14 2.75 -11.37
C VAL A 101 11.22 4.25 -11.66
N ASN A 102 11.47 5.08 -10.65
CA ASN A 102 11.59 6.54 -10.82
C ASN A 102 12.69 6.91 -11.80
N SER A 103 13.89 6.31 -11.67
CA SER A 103 15.01 6.53 -12.60
C SER A 103 14.66 6.11 -14.02
N ALA A 104 13.92 5.03 -14.21
CA ALA A 104 13.46 4.58 -15.52
C ALA A 104 12.46 5.56 -16.15
N ILE A 105 11.53 6.13 -15.34
CA ILE A 105 10.59 7.17 -15.79
C ILE A 105 11.36 8.42 -16.26
N GLU A 106 12.29 8.92 -15.46
CA GLU A 106 13.11 10.08 -15.79
C GLU A 106 13.87 9.88 -17.11
N LYS A 107 14.50 8.71 -17.28
CA LYS A 107 15.22 8.36 -18.54
C LYS A 107 14.28 8.25 -19.74
N ALA A 108 13.06 7.73 -19.55
CA ALA A 108 12.10 7.60 -20.64
C ALA A 108 11.55 8.97 -21.06
N LEU A 109 11.31 9.88 -20.12
CA LEU A 109 10.84 11.24 -20.39
C LEU A 109 11.94 12.12 -21.04
N ALA A 110 13.21 11.93 -20.66
CA ALA A 110 14.32 12.67 -21.22
C ALA A 110 14.62 12.32 -22.71
N LYS A 111 14.04 11.23 -23.24
CA LYS A 111 14.20 10.79 -24.63
C LYS A 111 13.08 11.28 -25.56
N LYS A 112 12.07 11.94 -25.00
CA LYS A 112 10.98 12.55 -25.76
C LYS A 112 11.27 14.03 -26.05
#